data_2a4728f7966ed735583aaabc5f1ec529
#
_entry.id   2a4728f7966ed735583aaabc5f1ec529
#
_cell.length_a   1.000
_cell.length_b   1.000
_cell.length_c   1.000
_cell.angle_alpha   90.00
_cell.angle_beta   90.00
_cell.angle_gamma   90.00
#
_symmetry.space_group_name_H-M   'P 1'
#
loop_
_entity.id
_entity.type
_entity.pdbx_description
1 polymer ?
#
loop_
_entity_poly.entity_id
_entity_poly.type
_entity_poly.pdbx_seq_one_letter_code
_entity_poly.pdbx_strand_id
1 'polypeptide(L)'
;MAKDKKVEISLEEKLKKALVPVDEQPYKIPNNWVWTRLGEVNEIITGNTPSKNENIFWENKDIFFVKPDDLSQGRHLSFSKECIDKRAIKKVRMLPKNTTLICCIGSIGKVAYSEVESCSNQQINSLIAKENCVYPLYNYYLVNSVFFQSQMLENSSATTISILNKSSTEKLFFPLPPLNEQKRIVEKLDFLFEKTKRAKEIIEEIKIDIENRKISILDRAFKGVLTFKWRNENKTSDTKELLKSINEKKLKKWEEECLQAEKDGNKKPKKPIIKEVKDMIVPVDEQPYKLPDSWVWVRLGEVVEVNPNKIKIDIGENELVDFIPMKNVSESSPKIIEKNFEKFKDLQKGYTQFIKNDILFAKITPCMENGKTAIISDLKEKIGYGSTEFHILRSTKIINNKLLYNFLKQKGFREDARYNMTGSVGFRRVPTEFMKSYPFPLPPLEEQQEIVRILDEVLENENKVKELLELEERIDVLEKSILNKAFKGELGTQNSNDEPAIELLKEIL
;
A
#
# COMPACT_ATOMS: atom_id res chain seq x y z
N MET A 1 -19.69 13.18 69.02
CA MET A 1 -19.27 12.83 67.65
C MET A 1 -20.36 11.90 67.08
N ALA A 2 -21.22 12.42 66.23
CA ALA A 2 -22.25 11.67 65.55
C ALA A 2 -21.58 10.82 64.47
N LYS A 3 -21.70 9.50 64.52
CA LYS A 3 -21.36 8.60 63.45
C LYS A 3 -22.37 8.85 62.33
N ASP A 4 -21.93 9.38 61.19
CA ASP A 4 -22.72 9.37 59.98
C ASP A 4 -23.14 7.94 59.66
N LYS A 5 -24.47 7.67 59.81
CA LYS A 5 -25.07 6.44 59.30
C LYS A 5 -25.00 6.55 57.76
N LYS A 6 -24.17 5.73 57.14
CA LYS A 6 -24.28 5.46 55.71
C LYS A 6 -25.72 5.00 55.46
N VAL A 7 -26.49 5.82 54.77
CA VAL A 7 -27.83 5.47 54.26
C VAL A 7 -27.55 4.31 53.25
N GLU A 8 -27.99 3.11 53.56
CA GLU A 8 -27.96 2.00 52.59
C GLU A 8 -28.91 2.35 51.45
N ILE A 9 -28.35 2.61 50.30
CA ILE A 9 -29.08 2.87 49.05
C ILE A 9 -29.77 1.56 48.66
N SER A 10 -31.10 1.62 48.40
CA SER A 10 -31.84 0.43 47.95
C SER A 10 -31.34 -0.13 46.62
N LEU A 11 -31.55 -1.41 46.36
CA LEU A 11 -31.18 -2.05 45.09
C LEU A 11 -31.84 -1.35 43.90
N GLU A 12 -33.09 -0.89 44.05
CA GLU A 12 -33.83 -0.14 43.03
C GLU A 12 -33.14 1.19 42.70
N GLU A 13 -32.66 1.90 43.69
CA GLU A 13 -31.95 3.18 43.49
C GLU A 13 -30.56 2.96 42.84
N LYS A 14 -29.85 1.87 43.22
CA LYS A 14 -28.61 1.51 42.58
C LYS A 14 -28.84 1.14 41.12
N LEU A 15 -29.86 0.33 40.83
CA LEU A 15 -30.21 -0.08 39.47
C LEU A 15 -30.57 1.12 38.60
N LYS A 16 -31.38 2.06 39.14
CA LYS A 16 -31.76 3.27 38.45
C LYS A 16 -30.54 4.14 38.08
N LYS A 17 -29.49 4.15 38.91
CA LYS A 17 -28.23 4.87 38.61
C LYS A 17 -27.38 4.16 37.60
N ALA A 18 -27.36 2.81 37.58
CA ALA A 18 -26.56 2.01 36.68
C ALA A 18 -27.15 1.97 35.25
N LEU A 19 -28.46 2.08 35.10
CA LEU A 19 -29.14 2.10 33.81
C LEU A 19 -28.99 3.46 33.13
N VAL A 20 -28.87 3.46 31.80
CA VAL A 20 -28.89 4.67 30.95
C VAL A 20 -30.37 5.06 30.72
N PRO A 21 -30.76 6.32 31.02
CA PRO A 21 -32.09 6.82 30.71
C PRO A 21 -32.45 6.64 29.23
N VAL A 22 -33.75 6.40 28.95
CA VAL A 22 -34.24 6.09 27.60
C VAL A 22 -33.90 7.18 26.58
N ASP A 23 -33.98 8.43 27.00
CA ASP A 23 -33.67 9.62 26.21
C ASP A 23 -32.16 9.83 25.93
N GLU A 24 -31.28 9.19 26.73
CA GLU A 24 -29.84 9.21 26.53
C GLU A 24 -29.34 8.01 25.70
N GLN A 25 -30.18 6.98 25.42
CA GLN A 25 -29.76 5.76 24.77
C GLN A 25 -29.34 6.01 23.31
N PRO A 26 -28.14 5.58 22.87
CA PRO A 26 -27.59 5.88 21.54
C PRO A 26 -28.41 5.30 20.37
N TYR A 27 -28.99 4.12 20.57
CA TYR A 27 -29.83 3.43 19.59
C TYR A 27 -30.70 2.36 20.27
N LYS A 28 -31.68 1.83 19.54
CA LYS A 28 -32.57 0.78 20.03
C LYS A 28 -31.85 -0.56 20.07
N ILE A 29 -31.94 -1.28 21.17
CA ILE A 29 -31.43 -2.64 21.40
C ILE A 29 -32.59 -3.63 21.64
N PRO A 30 -32.37 -4.96 21.59
CA PRO A 30 -33.37 -5.97 21.92
C PRO A 30 -33.95 -5.78 23.34
N ASN A 31 -35.20 -6.17 23.55
CA ASN A 31 -35.92 -5.93 24.81
C ASN A 31 -35.33 -6.65 26.04
N ASN A 32 -34.55 -7.74 25.81
CA ASN A 32 -33.85 -8.48 26.85
C ASN A 32 -32.43 -7.96 27.15
N TRP A 33 -32.01 -6.90 26.42
CA TRP A 33 -30.74 -6.18 26.69
C TRP A 33 -31.03 -4.95 27.54
N VAL A 34 -29.97 -4.41 28.16
CA VAL A 34 -30.04 -3.12 28.85
C VAL A 34 -28.86 -2.22 28.46
N TRP A 35 -29.11 -0.92 28.43
CA TRP A 35 -28.06 0.07 28.36
C TRP A 35 -27.55 0.37 29.77
N THR A 36 -26.22 0.24 29.96
CA THR A 36 -25.55 0.62 31.19
C THR A 36 -24.26 1.40 30.89
N ARG A 37 -23.46 1.68 31.89
CA ARG A 37 -22.16 2.33 31.72
C ARG A 37 -21.04 1.32 31.90
N LEU A 38 -19.92 1.55 31.17
CA LEU A 38 -18.79 0.61 31.17
C LEU A 38 -18.26 0.30 32.58
N GLY A 39 -18.16 1.33 33.45
CA GLY A 39 -17.70 1.16 34.82
C GLY A 39 -18.64 0.38 35.74
N GLU A 40 -19.92 0.23 35.39
CA GLU A 40 -20.87 -0.58 36.18
C GLU A 40 -20.63 -2.08 36.00
N VAL A 41 -20.14 -2.50 34.83
CA VAL A 41 -19.98 -3.90 34.45
C VAL A 41 -18.50 -4.33 34.31
N ASN A 42 -17.58 -3.39 34.45
CA ASN A 42 -16.13 -3.64 34.44
C ASN A 42 -15.44 -2.91 35.58
N GLU A 43 -14.36 -3.51 36.11
CA GLU A 43 -13.34 -2.77 36.85
C GLU A 43 -12.37 -2.14 35.85
N ILE A 44 -12.14 -0.82 35.98
CA ILE A 44 -11.21 -0.09 35.11
C ILE A 44 -9.94 0.24 35.87
N ILE A 45 -8.80 -0.22 35.35
CA ILE A 45 -7.48 0.00 35.94
C ILE A 45 -6.62 0.78 34.97
N THR A 46 -6.25 2.02 35.30
CA THR A 46 -5.17 2.74 34.59
C THR A 46 -3.81 2.18 35.02
N GLY A 47 -2.96 1.81 34.08
CA GLY A 47 -1.63 1.30 34.38
C GLY A 47 -0.71 2.32 35.05
N ASN A 48 0.45 1.86 35.49
CA ASN A 48 1.50 2.71 36.04
C ASN A 48 2.88 2.11 35.77
N THR A 49 3.91 2.98 35.73
CA THR A 49 5.28 2.58 35.40
C THR A 49 6.10 2.50 36.68
N PRO A 50 6.77 1.36 36.99
CA PRO A 50 7.71 1.30 38.10
C PRO A 50 8.94 2.20 37.82
N SER A 51 9.65 2.57 38.87
CA SER A 51 10.82 3.45 38.74
C SER A 51 11.85 2.90 37.76
N LYS A 52 12.19 3.65 36.72
CA LYS A 52 13.24 3.27 35.77
C LYS A 52 14.65 3.41 36.34
N ASN A 53 14.81 4.14 37.45
CA ASN A 53 16.09 4.28 38.16
C ASN A 53 16.42 3.05 39.00
N GLU A 54 15.48 2.16 39.24
CA GLU A 54 15.66 0.92 39.98
C GLU A 54 15.83 -0.24 38.97
N ASN A 55 17.07 -0.46 38.50
CA ASN A 55 17.39 -1.48 37.50
C ASN A 55 16.85 -2.86 37.86
N ILE A 56 16.79 -3.19 39.15
CA ILE A 56 16.30 -4.45 39.69
C ILE A 56 14.87 -4.80 39.21
N PHE A 57 14.05 -3.79 38.89
CA PHE A 57 12.68 -4.00 38.38
C PHE A 57 12.63 -4.38 36.90
N TRP A 58 13.75 -4.29 36.18
CA TRP A 58 13.85 -4.47 34.74
C TRP A 58 14.86 -5.54 34.31
N GLU A 59 15.46 -6.26 35.27
CA GLU A 59 16.50 -7.25 34.99
C GLU A 59 15.96 -8.52 34.33
N ASN A 60 14.87 -9.08 34.87
CA ASN A 60 14.27 -10.29 34.36
C ASN A 60 13.01 -9.97 33.55
N LYS A 61 12.68 -10.85 32.59
CA LYS A 61 11.51 -10.72 31.72
C LYS A 61 10.38 -11.63 32.20
N ASP A 62 9.93 -11.42 33.43
CA ASP A 62 8.95 -12.33 34.07
C ASP A 62 7.52 -11.97 33.75
N ILE A 63 7.19 -10.67 33.56
CA ILE A 63 5.83 -10.16 33.43
C ILE A 63 5.80 -9.16 32.28
N PHE A 64 4.83 -9.27 31.40
CA PHE A 64 4.63 -8.31 30.31
C PHE A 64 4.28 -6.92 30.83
N PHE A 65 5.07 -5.92 30.40
CA PHE A 65 4.82 -4.50 30.65
C PHE A 65 4.31 -3.86 29.37
N VAL A 66 2.99 -3.86 29.20
CA VAL A 66 2.33 -3.49 27.95
C VAL A 66 2.31 -1.98 27.75
N LYS A 67 2.66 -1.54 26.55
CA LYS A 67 2.64 -0.15 26.07
C LYS A 67 1.73 -0.02 24.83
N PRO A 68 1.37 1.21 24.41
CA PRO A 68 0.50 1.42 23.25
C PRO A 68 0.94 0.76 21.94
N ASP A 69 2.25 0.57 21.73
CA ASP A 69 2.77 -0.11 20.54
C ASP A 69 2.48 -1.61 20.55
N ASP A 70 2.44 -2.24 21.72
CA ASP A 70 2.16 -3.66 21.87
C ASP A 70 0.69 -3.99 21.54
N LEU A 71 -0.22 -3.00 21.65
CA LEU A 71 -1.64 -3.16 21.35
C LEU A 71 -1.94 -3.43 19.87
N SER A 72 -0.97 -3.24 18.98
CA SER A 72 -1.08 -3.63 17.56
C SER A 72 -1.28 -5.14 17.36
N GLN A 73 -1.03 -5.97 18.37
CA GLN A 73 -1.28 -7.42 18.34
C GLN A 73 -2.78 -7.78 18.41
N GLY A 74 -3.64 -6.83 18.79
CA GLY A 74 -5.09 -7.00 18.77
C GLY A 74 -5.59 -8.15 19.66
N ARG A 75 -6.28 -9.11 19.04
CA ARG A 75 -6.99 -10.21 19.73
C ARG A 75 -6.08 -11.14 20.56
N HIS A 76 -4.82 -11.27 20.18
CA HIS A 76 -3.88 -12.21 20.81
C HIS A 76 -2.59 -11.50 21.20
N LEU A 77 -2.60 -10.80 22.35
CA LEU A 77 -1.40 -10.22 22.91
C LEU A 77 -0.55 -11.33 23.53
N SER A 78 0.51 -11.73 22.83
CA SER A 78 1.37 -12.87 23.17
C SER A 78 2.80 -12.49 23.57
N PHE A 79 3.19 -11.21 23.37
CA PHE A 79 4.48 -10.70 23.82
C PHE A 79 4.39 -9.20 24.19
N SER A 80 5.38 -8.69 24.87
CA SER A 80 5.59 -7.26 25.09
C SER A 80 7.06 -6.92 24.84
N LYS A 81 7.31 -5.77 24.21
CA LYS A 81 8.68 -5.29 23.96
C LYS A 81 9.45 -5.09 25.25
N GLU A 82 8.78 -4.67 26.32
CA GLU A 82 9.33 -4.50 27.64
C GLU A 82 8.65 -5.48 28.63
N CYS A 83 9.42 -6.00 29.54
CA CYS A 83 8.94 -6.83 30.65
C CYS A 83 9.52 -6.30 31.96
N ILE A 84 8.88 -6.65 33.06
CA ILE A 84 9.35 -6.35 34.40
C ILE A 84 9.68 -7.60 35.18
N ASP A 85 10.55 -7.46 36.15
CA ASP A 85 10.92 -8.49 37.12
C ASP A 85 9.80 -8.68 38.15
N LYS A 86 9.63 -9.89 38.66
CA LYS A 86 8.67 -10.23 39.75
C LYS A 86 8.81 -9.33 40.97
N ARG A 87 10.02 -8.82 41.24
CA ARG A 87 10.29 -7.89 42.37
C ARG A 87 9.55 -6.56 42.23
N ALA A 88 9.12 -6.20 40.98
CA ALA A 88 8.34 -4.99 40.73
C ALA A 88 6.83 -5.16 40.95
N ILE A 89 6.29 -6.37 41.23
CA ILE A 89 4.84 -6.64 41.34
C ILE A 89 4.14 -5.68 42.30
N LYS A 90 4.75 -5.42 43.49
CA LYS A 90 4.18 -4.50 44.50
C LYS A 90 4.19 -3.03 44.08
N LYS A 91 4.86 -2.68 42.98
CA LYS A 91 5.01 -1.31 42.46
C LYS A 91 4.14 -1.04 41.24
N VAL A 92 3.49 -2.07 40.69
CA VAL A 92 2.62 -1.96 39.53
C VAL A 92 1.21 -2.45 39.85
N ARG A 93 0.26 -2.08 39.00
CA ARG A 93 -1.11 -2.60 39.05
C ARG A 93 -1.16 -3.80 38.15
N MET A 94 -1.21 -4.98 38.77
CA MET A 94 -1.30 -6.23 38.05
C MET A 94 -2.70 -6.39 37.42
N LEU A 95 -2.72 -6.94 36.23
CA LEU A 95 -3.91 -7.22 35.45
C LEU A 95 -4.06 -8.75 35.32
N PRO A 96 -5.23 -9.29 35.60
CA PRO A 96 -5.48 -10.72 35.39
C PRO A 96 -5.48 -11.07 33.90
N LYS A 97 -5.39 -12.37 33.60
CA LYS A 97 -5.68 -12.86 32.25
C LYS A 97 -7.09 -12.46 31.82
N ASN A 98 -7.34 -12.47 30.53
CA ASN A 98 -8.62 -12.13 29.93
C ASN A 98 -9.02 -10.65 30.12
N THR A 99 -8.04 -9.77 30.09
CA THR A 99 -8.22 -8.31 30.23
C THR A 99 -8.18 -7.62 28.87
N THR A 100 -9.12 -6.74 28.59
CA THR A 100 -9.11 -5.85 27.43
C THR A 100 -8.33 -4.58 27.75
N LEU A 101 -7.34 -4.23 26.92
CA LEU A 101 -6.43 -3.11 27.10
C LEU A 101 -6.72 -2.03 26.05
N ILE A 102 -6.93 -0.79 26.48
CA ILE A 102 -7.29 0.34 25.62
C ILE A 102 -6.23 1.43 25.76
N CYS A 103 -5.66 1.91 24.66
CA CYS A 103 -4.85 3.12 24.70
C CYS A 103 -5.72 4.34 25.00
N CYS A 104 -5.40 5.05 26.05
CA CYS A 104 -6.17 6.20 26.55
C CYS A 104 -5.44 7.55 26.45
N ILE A 105 -4.18 7.59 25.96
CA ILE A 105 -3.40 8.80 25.74
C ILE A 105 -2.70 8.73 24.38
N GLY A 106 -2.87 9.76 23.57
CA GLY A 106 -2.25 9.88 22.24
C GLY A 106 -2.98 9.07 21.19
N SER A 107 -2.61 7.81 21.00
CA SER A 107 -3.25 6.91 20.01
C SER A 107 -4.52 6.25 20.56
N ILE A 108 -5.50 7.07 20.96
CA ILE A 108 -6.79 6.57 21.48
C ILE A 108 -7.42 5.60 20.47
N GLY A 109 -7.99 4.51 20.98
CA GLY A 109 -8.68 3.51 20.15
C GLY A 109 -7.84 2.30 19.75
N LYS A 110 -6.53 2.27 20.03
CA LYS A 110 -5.78 1.01 19.94
C LYS A 110 -6.21 0.07 21.06
N VAL A 111 -6.50 -1.17 20.71
CA VAL A 111 -7.07 -2.17 21.62
C VAL A 111 -6.33 -3.49 21.47
N ALA A 112 -6.06 -4.15 22.60
CA ALA A 112 -5.61 -5.54 22.63
C ALA A 112 -6.33 -6.33 23.71
N TYR A 113 -6.28 -7.66 23.58
CA TYR A 113 -6.80 -8.60 24.55
C TYR A 113 -5.66 -9.46 25.08
N SER A 114 -5.41 -9.42 26.39
CA SER A 114 -4.36 -10.19 27.04
C SER A 114 -4.92 -11.48 27.63
N GLU A 115 -4.45 -12.62 27.15
CA GLU A 115 -4.82 -13.95 27.67
C GLU A 115 -3.91 -14.38 28.84
N VAL A 116 -2.94 -13.54 29.19
CA VAL A 116 -1.99 -13.78 30.28
C VAL A 116 -2.01 -12.63 31.30
N GLU A 117 -1.52 -12.92 32.51
CA GLU A 117 -1.28 -11.87 33.50
C GLU A 117 -0.25 -10.87 32.99
N SER A 118 -0.52 -9.58 33.17
CA SER A 118 0.32 -8.51 32.68
C SER A 118 0.23 -7.27 33.58
N CYS A 119 0.96 -6.22 33.22
CA CYS A 119 0.76 -4.87 33.71
C CYS A 119 0.97 -3.89 32.58
N SER A 120 0.56 -2.65 32.76
CA SER A 120 0.66 -1.63 31.69
C SER A 120 1.16 -0.28 32.21
N ASN A 121 1.60 0.58 31.27
CA ASN A 121 1.92 1.94 31.60
C ASN A 121 0.65 2.80 31.77
N GLN A 122 0.82 4.06 32.19
CA GLN A 122 -0.28 5.01 32.44
C GLN A 122 -1.04 5.45 31.19
N GLN A 123 -0.61 5.06 29.98
CA GLN A 123 -1.29 5.35 28.72
C GLN A 123 -2.40 4.34 28.38
N ILE A 124 -2.57 3.33 29.24
CA ILE A 124 -3.53 2.24 29.03
C ILE A 124 -4.55 2.20 30.16
N ASN A 125 -5.83 2.19 29.81
CA ASN A 125 -6.94 1.78 30.65
C ASN A 125 -7.27 0.33 30.36
N SER A 126 -7.32 -0.50 31.40
CA SER A 126 -7.57 -1.94 31.33
C SER A 126 -8.97 -2.23 31.82
N LEU A 127 -9.75 -2.99 31.04
CA LEU A 127 -11.10 -3.40 31.36
C LEU A 127 -11.09 -4.84 31.88
N ILE A 128 -11.39 -5.01 33.13
CA ILE A 128 -11.55 -6.32 33.77
C ILE A 128 -13.04 -6.59 33.92
N ALA A 129 -13.55 -7.56 33.17
CA ALA A 129 -14.96 -7.91 33.19
C ALA A 129 -15.38 -8.38 34.58
N LYS A 130 -16.50 -7.88 35.13
CA LYS A 130 -17.09 -8.42 36.36
C LYS A 130 -17.61 -9.82 36.08
N GLU A 131 -17.23 -10.78 36.98
CA GLU A 131 -17.64 -12.17 36.87
C GLU A 131 -19.16 -12.32 36.79
N ASN A 132 -19.63 -13.32 36.07
CA ASN A 132 -21.04 -13.65 35.85
C ASN A 132 -21.87 -12.55 35.15
N CYS A 133 -21.32 -11.38 34.85
CA CYS A 133 -22.00 -10.29 34.20
C CYS A 133 -21.52 -10.06 32.75
N VAL A 134 -20.20 -10.03 32.54
CA VAL A 134 -19.62 -9.78 31.22
C VAL A 134 -18.69 -10.92 30.81
N TYR A 135 -18.92 -11.44 29.61
CA TYR A 135 -17.98 -12.35 28.98
C TYR A 135 -16.76 -11.54 28.48
N PRO A 136 -15.53 -11.84 28.94
CA PRO A 136 -14.36 -10.93 28.73
C PRO A 136 -14.09 -10.56 27.26
N LEU A 137 -14.26 -11.51 26.32
CA LEU A 137 -14.08 -11.26 24.89
C LEU A 137 -15.16 -10.35 24.28
N TYR A 138 -16.34 -10.26 24.91
CA TYR A 138 -17.36 -9.33 24.49
C TYR A 138 -16.86 -7.88 24.63
N ASN A 139 -16.12 -7.55 25.71
CA ASN A 139 -15.47 -6.26 25.87
C ASN A 139 -14.54 -5.94 24.69
N TYR A 140 -13.67 -6.90 24.34
CA TYR A 140 -12.71 -6.71 23.25
C TYR A 140 -13.39 -6.35 21.92
N TYR A 141 -14.42 -7.11 21.55
CA TYR A 141 -15.14 -6.86 20.30
C TYR A 141 -15.95 -5.57 20.35
N LEU A 142 -16.63 -5.27 21.47
CA LEU A 142 -17.38 -4.05 21.64
C LEU A 142 -16.49 -2.81 21.49
N VAL A 143 -15.35 -2.80 22.18
CA VAL A 143 -14.42 -1.66 22.13
C VAL A 143 -13.85 -1.43 20.74
N ASN A 144 -13.73 -2.46 19.89
CA ASN A 144 -13.35 -2.35 18.50
C ASN A 144 -14.49 -1.92 17.56
N SER A 145 -15.74 -1.85 18.03
CA SER A 145 -16.85 -1.40 17.19
C SER A 145 -16.75 0.10 16.86
N VAL A 146 -17.28 0.50 15.70
CA VAL A 146 -17.33 1.91 15.28
C VAL A 146 -18.02 2.77 16.33
N PHE A 147 -19.13 2.27 16.88
CA PHE A 147 -19.88 2.94 17.95
C PHE A 147 -19.00 3.25 19.16
N PHE A 148 -18.28 2.26 19.67
CA PHE A 148 -17.48 2.46 20.87
C PHE A 148 -16.23 3.30 20.61
N GLN A 149 -15.58 3.12 19.46
CA GLN A 149 -14.46 3.96 19.02
C GLN A 149 -14.85 5.44 18.92
N SER A 150 -16.02 5.75 18.36
CA SER A 150 -16.54 7.13 18.31
C SER A 150 -16.74 7.70 19.71
N GLN A 151 -17.35 6.94 20.62
CA GLN A 151 -17.52 7.39 22.00
C GLN A 151 -16.19 7.72 22.70
N MET A 152 -15.16 6.88 22.50
CA MET A 152 -13.84 7.13 23.09
C MET A 152 -13.24 8.44 22.61
N LEU A 153 -13.36 8.73 21.31
CA LEU A 153 -12.85 9.97 20.72
C LEU A 153 -13.64 11.20 21.19
N GLU A 154 -14.96 11.13 21.19
CA GLU A 154 -15.86 12.22 21.60
C GLU A 154 -15.71 12.58 23.08
N ASN A 155 -15.45 11.59 23.95
CA ASN A 155 -15.26 11.80 25.39
C ASN A 155 -13.79 12.03 25.78
N SER A 156 -12.88 12.13 24.80
CA SER A 156 -11.49 12.51 25.04
C SER A 156 -11.34 14.03 25.09
N SER A 157 -10.51 14.52 26.02
CA SER A 157 -10.10 15.92 26.06
C SER A 157 -8.92 16.15 25.13
N ALA A 158 -8.98 17.19 24.28
CA ALA A 158 -7.89 17.53 23.38
C ALA A 158 -7.55 19.03 23.46
N THR A 159 -6.33 19.35 23.95
CA THR A 159 -5.68 20.62 23.63
C THR A 159 -4.42 20.41 22.79
N THR A 160 -3.59 19.44 23.11
CA THR A 160 -2.38 19.08 22.36
C THR A 160 -2.27 17.57 22.17
N ILE A 161 -2.65 16.78 23.19
CA ILE A 161 -2.67 15.31 23.16
C ILE A 161 -4.03 14.87 23.67
N SER A 162 -4.71 14.02 22.90
CA SER A 162 -6.00 13.46 23.29
C SER A 162 -5.86 12.52 24.49
N ILE A 163 -6.67 12.73 25.52
CA ILE A 163 -6.65 11.94 26.76
C ILE A 163 -8.08 11.50 27.10
N LEU A 164 -8.28 10.20 27.26
CA LEU A 164 -9.50 9.58 27.78
C LEU A 164 -9.19 9.05 29.20
N ASN A 165 -9.42 9.87 30.23
CA ASN A 165 -9.14 9.50 31.60
C ASN A 165 -10.05 8.36 32.11
N LYS A 166 -9.69 7.76 33.27
CA LYS A 166 -10.44 6.65 33.87
C LYS A 166 -11.92 7.00 34.07
N SER A 167 -12.23 8.15 34.66
CA SER A 167 -13.60 8.56 34.96
C SER A 167 -14.44 8.77 33.70
N SER A 168 -13.84 9.29 32.61
CA SER A 168 -14.51 9.39 31.31
C SER A 168 -14.72 8.01 30.70
N THR A 169 -13.74 7.10 30.84
CA THR A 169 -13.86 5.70 30.37
C THR A 169 -15.01 4.97 31.08
N GLU A 170 -15.13 5.14 32.41
CA GLU A 170 -16.22 4.53 33.21
C GLU A 170 -17.62 4.94 32.76
N LYS A 171 -17.77 6.15 32.22
CA LYS A 171 -19.06 6.72 31.80
C LYS A 171 -19.51 6.31 30.41
N LEU A 172 -18.65 5.66 29.60
CA LEU A 172 -19.00 5.23 28.25
C LEU A 172 -20.20 4.28 28.26
N PHE A 173 -21.06 4.41 27.29
CA PHE A 173 -22.25 3.58 27.15
C PHE A 173 -21.87 2.14 26.75
N PHE A 174 -22.53 1.20 27.38
CA PHE A 174 -22.32 -0.23 27.23
C PHE A 174 -23.64 -0.97 27.00
N PRO A 175 -23.87 -1.56 25.81
CA PRO A 175 -25.02 -2.41 25.56
C PRO A 175 -24.76 -3.78 26.19
N LEU A 176 -25.53 -4.15 27.20
CA LEU A 176 -25.36 -5.41 27.93
C LEU A 176 -26.42 -6.42 27.48
N PRO A 177 -26.04 -7.48 26.73
CA PRO A 177 -26.85 -8.65 26.44
C PRO A 177 -26.93 -9.62 27.61
N PRO A 178 -27.85 -10.60 27.62
CA PRO A 178 -27.77 -11.79 28.45
C PRO A 178 -26.40 -12.50 28.29
N LEU A 179 -25.84 -13.05 29.38
CA LEU A 179 -24.49 -13.62 29.36
C LEU A 179 -24.29 -14.73 28.32
N ASN A 180 -25.30 -15.60 28.14
CA ASN A 180 -25.25 -16.64 27.11
C ASN A 180 -25.30 -16.06 25.69
N GLU A 181 -26.01 -14.95 25.48
CA GLU A 181 -26.00 -14.26 24.20
C GLU A 181 -24.65 -13.57 23.90
N GLN A 182 -23.99 -12.99 24.92
CA GLN A 182 -22.63 -12.45 24.77
C GLN A 182 -21.66 -13.53 24.24
N LYS A 183 -21.74 -14.76 24.78
CA LYS A 183 -20.93 -15.89 24.30
C LYS A 183 -21.23 -16.22 22.83
N ARG A 184 -22.52 -16.34 22.47
CA ARG A 184 -22.93 -16.61 21.06
C ARG A 184 -22.54 -15.50 20.11
N ILE A 185 -22.59 -14.25 20.54
CA ILE A 185 -22.09 -13.09 19.75
C ILE A 185 -20.60 -13.28 19.48
N VAL A 186 -19.81 -13.56 20.51
CA VAL A 186 -18.35 -13.74 20.37
C VAL A 186 -18.02 -14.93 19.48
N GLU A 187 -18.65 -16.09 19.68
CA GLU A 187 -18.46 -17.27 18.83
C GLU A 187 -18.75 -16.97 17.35
N LYS A 188 -19.81 -16.23 17.09
CA LYS A 188 -20.17 -15.84 15.73
C LYS A 188 -19.22 -14.82 15.13
N LEU A 189 -18.72 -13.88 15.92
CA LEU A 189 -17.70 -12.91 15.52
C LEU A 189 -16.36 -13.61 15.22
N ASP A 190 -15.90 -14.49 16.12
CA ASP A 190 -14.69 -15.27 15.91
C ASP A 190 -14.76 -16.07 14.61
N PHE A 191 -15.88 -16.77 14.36
CA PHE A 191 -16.11 -17.50 13.11
C PHE A 191 -16.06 -16.61 11.88
N LEU A 192 -16.75 -15.46 11.90
CA LEU A 192 -16.80 -14.55 10.75
C LEU A 192 -15.45 -13.88 10.49
N PHE A 193 -14.74 -13.48 11.54
CA PHE A 193 -13.42 -12.85 11.38
C PHE A 193 -12.32 -13.81 10.99
N GLU A 194 -12.43 -15.09 11.36
CA GLU A 194 -11.55 -16.11 10.81
C GLU A 194 -11.74 -16.24 9.27
N LYS A 195 -13.00 -16.19 8.79
CA LYS A 195 -13.27 -16.22 7.34
C LYS A 195 -12.72 -14.99 6.61
N THR A 196 -12.92 -13.79 7.16
CA THR A 196 -12.39 -12.57 6.54
C THR A 196 -10.87 -12.52 6.58
N LYS A 197 -10.25 -12.97 7.67
CA LYS A 197 -8.79 -13.11 7.77
C LYS A 197 -8.25 -14.07 6.70
N ARG A 198 -8.86 -15.24 6.56
CA ARG A 198 -8.45 -16.21 5.53
C ARG A 198 -8.62 -15.65 4.11
N ALA A 199 -9.70 -14.89 3.86
CA ALA A 199 -9.89 -14.23 2.57
C ALA A 199 -8.78 -13.19 2.29
N LYS A 200 -8.38 -12.37 3.28
CA LYS A 200 -7.26 -11.42 3.15
C LYS A 200 -5.92 -12.14 2.89
N GLU A 201 -5.65 -13.25 3.58
CA GLU A 201 -4.45 -14.07 3.34
C GLU A 201 -4.41 -14.60 1.89
N ILE A 202 -5.53 -15.12 1.37
CA ILE A 202 -5.61 -15.60 -0.03
C ILE A 202 -5.42 -14.45 -1.01
N ILE A 203 -5.97 -13.26 -0.76
CA ILE A 203 -5.77 -12.08 -1.60
C ILE A 203 -4.28 -11.73 -1.67
N GLU A 204 -3.58 -11.74 -0.55
CA GLU A 204 -2.15 -11.45 -0.50
C GLU A 204 -1.31 -12.52 -1.23
N GLU A 205 -1.62 -13.80 -1.05
CA GLU A 205 -1.01 -14.90 -1.81
C GLU A 205 -1.18 -14.69 -3.33
N ILE A 206 -2.39 -14.33 -3.79
CA ILE A 206 -2.68 -14.08 -5.20
C ILE A 206 -1.90 -12.87 -5.73
N LYS A 207 -1.78 -11.78 -4.96
CA LYS A 207 -0.98 -10.60 -5.34
C LYS A 207 0.49 -10.97 -5.59
N ILE A 208 1.07 -11.76 -4.68
CA ILE A 208 2.45 -12.25 -4.81
C ILE A 208 2.60 -13.14 -6.06
N ASP A 209 1.65 -14.05 -6.29
CA ASP A 209 1.67 -14.95 -7.45
C ASP A 209 1.57 -14.19 -8.77
N ILE A 210 0.72 -13.17 -8.86
CA ILE A 210 0.60 -12.31 -10.04
C ILE A 210 1.92 -11.60 -10.32
N GLU A 211 2.57 -11.02 -9.31
CA GLU A 211 3.85 -10.33 -9.50
C GLU A 211 4.97 -11.30 -9.94
N ASN A 212 5.02 -12.50 -9.35
CA ASN A 212 5.97 -13.54 -9.76
C ASN A 212 5.76 -14.01 -11.21
N ARG A 213 4.50 -14.18 -11.62
CA ARG A 213 4.15 -14.52 -13.01
C ARG A 213 4.57 -13.44 -13.98
N LYS A 214 4.37 -12.17 -13.64
CA LYS A 214 4.80 -11.03 -14.44
C LYS A 214 6.31 -11.01 -14.65
N ILE A 215 7.08 -11.18 -13.58
CA ILE A 215 8.55 -11.28 -13.67
C ILE A 215 8.95 -12.43 -14.60
N SER A 216 8.35 -13.61 -14.42
CA SER A 216 8.65 -14.80 -15.21
C SER A 216 8.29 -14.64 -16.67
N ILE A 217 7.13 -14.06 -17.01
CA ILE A 217 6.71 -13.93 -18.41
C ILE A 217 7.56 -12.91 -19.16
N LEU A 218 7.96 -11.83 -18.52
CA LEU A 218 8.89 -10.85 -19.10
C LEU A 218 10.27 -11.49 -19.34
N ASP A 219 10.80 -12.24 -18.41
CA ASP A 219 12.07 -12.96 -18.59
C ASP A 219 12.00 -13.94 -19.78
N ARG A 220 10.95 -14.75 -19.86
CA ARG A 220 10.72 -15.68 -20.97
C ARG A 220 10.53 -14.96 -22.31
N ALA A 221 9.90 -13.80 -22.33
CA ALA A 221 9.70 -12.99 -23.52
C ALA A 221 11.05 -12.56 -24.10
N PHE A 222 11.93 -12.00 -23.28
CA PHE A 222 13.23 -11.48 -23.74
C PHE A 222 14.34 -12.53 -23.89
N LYS A 223 14.12 -13.74 -23.41
CA LYS A 223 14.93 -14.93 -23.73
C LYS A 223 14.47 -15.66 -25.00
N GLY A 224 13.39 -15.20 -25.64
CA GLY A 224 12.81 -15.84 -26.83
C GLY A 224 12.13 -17.18 -26.57
N VAL A 225 11.90 -17.52 -25.30
CA VAL A 225 11.19 -18.77 -24.90
C VAL A 225 9.69 -18.63 -25.11
N LEU A 226 9.14 -17.42 -24.92
CA LEU A 226 7.68 -17.17 -25.02
C LEU A 226 7.14 -17.44 -26.41
N THR A 227 7.89 -17.10 -27.44
CA THR A 227 7.52 -17.22 -28.86
C THR A 227 8.18 -18.41 -29.58
N PHE A 228 8.79 -19.35 -28.85
CA PHE A 228 9.51 -20.49 -29.42
C PHE A 228 8.65 -21.28 -30.45
N LYS A 229 7.42 -21.65 -30.08
CA LYS A 229 6.52 -22.38 -30.94
C LYS A 229 6.12 -21.57 -32.18
N TRP A 230 5.72 -20.33 -31.97
CA TRP A 230 5.34 -19.40 -33.03
C TRP A 230 6.49 -19.18 -34.02
N ARG A 231 7.74 -19.02 -33.55
CA ARG A 231 8.93 -18.84 -34.41
C ARG A 231 9.20 -20.04 -35.32
N ASN A 232 8.94 -21.25 -34.86
CA ASN A 232 9.14 -22.45 -35.66
C ASN A 232 8.04 -22.61 -36.75
N GLU A 233 6.88 -22.01 -36.56
CA GLU A 233 5.74 -22.10 -37.46
C GLU A 233 5.65 -20.92 -38.45
N ASN A 234 6.41 -19.82 -38.19
CA ASN A 234 6.33 -18.58 -38.95
C ASN A 234 7.69 -18.20 -39.54
N LYS A 235 7.67 -17.65 -40.76
CA LYS A 235 8.84 -17.03 -41.35
C LYS A 235 9.02 -15.61 -40.77
N THR A 236 10.25 -15.27 -40.38
CA THR A 236 10.62 -13.95 -39.88
C THR A 236 11.63 -13.28 -40.77
N SER A 237 11.63 -11.94 -40.78
CA SER A 237 12.66 -11.14 -41.45
C SER A 237 14.03 -11.33 -40.77
N ASP A 238 15.12 -11.09 -41.52
CA ASP A 238 16.47 -11.11 -40.95
C ASP A 238 16.70 -9.86 -40.10
N THR A 239 17.04 -10.04 -38.83
CA THR A 239 17.33 -8.96 -37.90
C THR A 239 18.55 -8.13 -38.31
N LYS A 240 19.51 -8.74 -39.05
CA LYS A 240 20.67 -8.01 -39.57
C LYS A 240 20.29 -7.03 -40.69
N GLU A 241 19.31 -7.38 -41.55
CA GLU A 241 18.75 -6.46 -42.53
C GLU A 241 17.98 -5.30 -41.85
N LEU A 242 17.31 -5.59 -40.74
CA LEU A 242 16.69 -4.57 -39.92
C LEU A 242 17.70 -3.55 -39.39
N LEU A 243 18.89 -4.02 -38.93
CA LEU A 243 19.99 -3.14 -38.52
C LEU A 243 20.57 -2.30 -39.66
N LYS A 244 20.69 -2.84 -40.88
CA LYS A 244 21.12 -2.06 -42.07
C LYS A 244 20.16 -0.91 -42.33
N SER A 245 18.87 -1.13 -42.19
CA SER A 245 17.85 -0.09 -42.42
C SER A 245 17.97 1.13 -41.48
N ILE A 246 18.63 0.98 -40.32
CA ILE A 246 18.91 2.11 -39.40
C ILE A 246 19.86 3.10 -40.07
N ASN A 247 20.93 2.59 -40.65
CA ASN A 247 21.92 3.42 -41.32
C ASN A 247 21.33 4.20 -42.50
N GLU A 248 20.52 3.52 -43.29
CA GLU A 248 19.81 4.16 -44.43
C GLU A 248 18.88 5.25 -43.93
N LYS A 249 18.12 5.02 -42.87
CA LYS A 249 17.25 6.02 -42.25
C LYS A 249 18.04 7.21 -41.66
N LYS A 250 19.18 6.96 -41.00
CA LYS A 250 20.08 8.00 -40.48
C LYS A 250 20.62 8.89 -41.61
N LEU A 251 21.03 8.30 -42.73
CA LEU A 251 21.52 9.03 -43.88
C LEU A 251 20.42 9.86 -44.54
N LYS A 252 19.27 9.25 -44.79
CA LYS A 252 18.12 9.96 -45.39
C LYS A 252 17.68 11.14 -44.56
N LYS A 253 17.56 10.97 -43.25
CA LYS A 253 17.21 12.05 -42.30
C LYS A 253 18.26 13.18 -42.37
N TRP A 254 19.53 12.85 -42.37
CA TRP A 254 20.61 13.82 -42.47
C TRP A 254 20.57 14.57 -43.80
N GLU A 255 20.29 13.92 -44.94
CA GLU A 255 20.12 14.53 -46.24
C GLU A 255 18.95 15.51 -46.25
N GLU A 256 17.80 15.13 -45.67
CA GLU A 256 16.61 15.98 -45.50
C GLU A 256 16.94 17.23 -44.64
N GLU A 257 17.66 17.05 -43.53
CA GLU A 257 18.11 18.15 -42.65
C GLU A 257 19.13 19.09 -43.37
N CYS A 258 20.00 18.53 -44.19
CA CYS A 258 20.92 19.33 -45.00
C CYS A 258 20.17 20.20 -46.04
N LEU A 259 19.18 19.65 -46.73
CA LEU A 259 18.36 20.37 -47.69
C LEU A 259 17.54 21.48 -47.00
N GLN A 260 17.03 21.21 -45.82
CA GLN A 260 16.31 22.21 -45.03
C GLN A 260 17.25 23.34 -44.56
N ALA A 261 18.43 22.98 -44.04
CA ALA A 261 19.43 23.97 -43.62
C ALA A 261 19.88 24.87 -44.78
N GLU A 262 20.00 24.34 -46.00
CA GLU A 262 20.29 25.14 -47.22
C GLU A 262 19.16 26.13 -47.53
N LYS A 263 17.90 25.69 -47.45
CA LYS A 263 16.74 26.56 -47.67
C LYS A 263 16.66 27.69 -46.64
N ASP A 264 17.00 27.40 -45.41
CA ASP A 264 16.92 28.32 -44.28
C ASP A 264 18.20 29.19 -44.13
N GLY A 265 19.20 29.03 -45.02
CA GLY A 265 20.48 29.74 -44.93
C GLY A 265 21.32 29.37 -43.72
N ASN A 266 21.08 28.20 -43.11
CA ASN A 266 21.76 27.68 -41.93
C ASN A 266 22.93 26.77 -42.29
N LYS A 267 23.86 26.56 -41.31
CA LYS A 267 24.96 25.63 -41.46
C LYS A 267 24.47 24.18 -41.49
N LYS A 268 24.92 23.39 -42.46
CA LYS A 268 24.58 21.95 -42.56
C LYS A 268 24.93 21.20 -41.29
N PRO A 269 24.05 20.30 -40.84
CA PRO A 269 24.33 19.41 -39.70
C PRO A 269 25.52 18.48 -40.00
N LYS A 270 26.21 18.05 -38.96
CA LYS A 270 27.29 17.06 -39.08
C LYS A 270 26.73 15.74 -39.60
N LYS A 271 27.50 15.09 -40.52
CA LYS A 271 27.15 13.77 -41.04
C LYS A 271 27.03 12.77 -39.87
N PRO A 272 25.99 11.94 -39.80
CA PRO A 272 25.86 10.90 -38.77
C PRO A 272 26.97 9.86 -38.91
N ILE A 273 27.37 9.29 -37.77
CA ILE A 273 28.32 8.16 -37.77
C ILE A 273 27.53 6.92 -38.21
N ILE A 274 27.97 6.32 -39.31
CA ILE A 274 27.42 5.08 -39.85
C ILE A 274 28.33 3.94 -39.37
N LYS A 275 27.75 2.95 -38.72
CA LYS A 275 28.44 1.76 -38.20
C LYS A 275 28.17 0.56 -39.09
N GLU A 276 29.16 -0.31 -39.29
CA GLU A 276 28.89 -1.61 -39.88
C GLU A 276 28.00 -2.45 -38.97
N VAL A 277 27.18 -3.32 -39.52
CA VAL A 277 26.24 -4.16 -38.75
C VAL A 277 26.94 -4.97 -37.64
N LYS A 278 28.18 -5.46 -37.94
CA LYS A 278 29.00 -6.20 -36.95
C LYS A 278 29.33 -5.36 -35.70
N ASP A 279 29.51 -4.02 -35.90
CA ASP A 279 29.91 -3.10 -34.82
C ASP A 279 28.69 -2.64 -33.99
N MET A 280 27.45 -2.89 -34.47
CA MET A 280 26.22 -2.67 -33.74
C MET A 280 25.85 -3.87 -32.84
N ILE A 281 26.40 -5.06 -33.14
CA ILE A 281 26.12 -6.30 -32.40
C ILE A 281 27.04 -6.37 -31.18
N VAL A 282 26.51 -6.74 -30.05
CA VAL A 282 27.26 -6.94 -28.80
C VAL A 282 28.22 -8.15 -28.97
N PRO A 283 29.54 -8.02 -28.66
CA PRO A 283 30.48 -9.12 -28.69
C PRO A 283 30.00 -10.33 -27.89
N VAL A 284 30.35 -11.54 -28.34
CA VAL A 284 29.84 -12.80 -27.78
C VAL A 284 30.17 -12.96 -26.28
N ASP A 285 31.34 -12.50 -25.87
CA ASP A 285 31.84 -12.53 -24.50
C ASP A 285 31.13 -11.52 -23.56
N GLU A 286 30.45 -10.53 -24.15
CA GLU A 286 29.66 -9.54 -23.41
C GLU A 286 28.13 -9.84 -23.43
N GLN A 287 27.71 -10.91 -24.12
CA GLN A 287 26.27 -11.25 -24.22
C GLN A 287 25.79 -11.90 -22.93
N PRO A 288 24.68 -11.41 -22.33
CA PRO A 288 24.18 -11.93 -21.06
C PRO A 288 23.77 -13.41 -21.08
N TYR A 289 23.24 -13.88 -22.22
CA TYR A 289 22.81 -15.27 -22.44
C TYR A 289 22.64 -15.55 -23.92
N LYS A 290 22.49 -16.84 -24.29
CA LYS A 290 22.27 -17.25 -25.67
C LYS A 290 20.86 -16.89 -26.13
N LEU A 291 20.75 -16.19 -27.25
CA LEU A 291 19.50 -15.87 -27.93
C LEU A 291 19.11 -16.93 -28.98
N PRO A 292 17.84 -16.96 -29.45
CA PRO A 292 17.46 -17.63 -30.68
C PRO A 292 18.28 -17.14 -31.88
N ASP A 293 18.54 -18.01 -32.85
CA ASP A 293 19.41 -17.71 -34.01
C ASP A 293 18.87 -16.54 -34.88
N SER A 294 17.55 -16.29 -34.87
CA SER A 294 16.91 -15.15 -35.56
C SER A 294 17.03 -13.82 -34.82
N TRP A 295 17.55 -13.80 -33.57
CA TRP A 295 17.71 -12.60 -32.76
C TRP A 295 19.18 -12.17 -32.70
N VAL A 296 19.39 -10.89 -32.38
CA VAL A 296 20.76 -10.39 -32.14
C VAL A 296 20.81 -9.53 -30.88
N TRP A 297 21.93 -9.59 -30.16
CA TRP A 297 22.21 -8.63 -29.10
C TRP A 297 22.74 -7.34 -29.69
N VAL A 298 22.11 -6.21 -29.32
CA VAL A 298 22.56 -4.86 -29.74
C VAL A 298 22.69 -3.96 -28.52
N ARG A 299 23.47 -2.90 -28.63
CA ARG A 299 23.41 -1.82 -27.63
C ARG A 299 22.13 -1.03 -27.80
N LEU A 300 21.43 -0.71 -26.68
CA LEU A 300 20.14 -0.02 -26.73
C LEU A 300 20.22 1.30 -27.53
N GLY A 301 21.32 2.05 -27.38
CA GLY A 301 21.56 3.29 -28.12
C GLY A 301 21.72 3.13 -29.65
N GLU A 302 21.85 1.91 -30.17
CA GLU A 302 21.86 1.67 -31.63
C GLU A 302 20.44 1.67 -32.21
N VAL A 303 19.47 1.22 -31.43
CA VAL A 303 18.07 1.02 -31.85
C VAL A 303 17.11 2.08 -31.30
N VAL A 304 17.57 2.89 -30.34
CA VAL A 304 16.80 3.94 -29.66
C VAL A 304 17.63 5.23 -29.56
N GLU A 305 17.06 6.36 -29.91
CA GLU A 305 17.65 7.66 -29.58
C GLU A 305 17.38 7.99 -28.11
N VAL A 306 18.44 7.99 -27.28
CA VAL A 306 18.35 8.34 -25.85
C VAL A 306 18.55 9.84 -25.68
N ASN A 307 17.58 10.52 -25.10
CA ASN A 307 17.54 11.97 -24.93
C ASN A 307 17.77 12.74 -26.26
N PRO A 308 16.88 12.57 -27.26
CA PRO A 308 17.00 13.25 -28.55
C PRO A 308 17.02 14.75 -28.39
N ASN A 309 17.65 15.44 -29.35
CA ASN A 309 17.69 16.91 -29.39
C ASN A 309 16.26 17.50 -29.46
N LYS A 310 16.07 18.65 -28.85
CA LYS A 310 14.81 19.40 -28.96
C LYS A 310 14.49 19.75 -30.41
N ILE A 311 13.25 19.53 -30.80
CA ILE A 311 12.73 19.88 -32.11
C ILE A 311 12.26 21.34 -32.03
N LYS A 312 12.69 22.17 -33.00
CA LYS A 312 12.18 23.51 -33.16
C LYS A 312 10.84 23.43 -33.88
N ILE A 313 9.81 23.97 -33.27
CA ILE A 313 8.46 24.05 -33.84
C ILE A 313 7.96 25.48 -33.65
N ASP A 314 7.28 25.98 -34.62
CA ASP A 314 6.59 27.28 -34.54
C ASP A 314 5.25 27.09 -33.82
N ILE A 315 5.27 27.36 -32.52
CA ILE A 315 4.10 27.35 -31.62
C ILE A 315 4.05 28.71 -30.94
N GLY A 316 2.87 29.32 -30.88
CA GLY A 316 2.66 30.59 -30.19
C GLY A 316 3.04 30.51 -28.70
N GLU A 317 3.71 31.53 -28.18
CA GLU A 317 4.24 31.54 -26.80
C GLU A 317 3.19 31.25 -25.72
N ASN A 318 1.94 31.66 -25.95
CA ASN A 318 0.82 31.46 -25.02
C ASN A 318 -0.01 30.20 -25.31
N GLU A 319 0.32 29.43 -26.35
CA GLU A 319 -0.32 28.16 -26.66
C GLU A 319 -0.09 27.16 -25.51
N LEU A 320 -1.14 26.37 -25.22
CA LEU A 320 -1.08 25.33 -24.20
C LEU A 320 -0.56 24.04 -24.82
N VAL A 321 0.51 23.51 -24.26
CA VAL A 321 1.12 22.22 -24.62
C VAL A 321 1.05 21.23 -23.47
N ASP A 322 1.11 19.93 -23.78
CA ASP A 322 1.10 18.88 -22.75
C ASP A 322 2.31 19.01 -21.82
N PHE A 323 2.07 18.97 -20.51
CA PHE A 323 3.07 18.92 -19.47
C PHE A 323 2.88 17.70 -18.57
N ILE A 324 3.91 16.86 -18.45
CA ILE A 324 3.86 15.62 -17.68
C ILE A 324 4.85 15.67 -16.53
N PRO A 325 4.38 16.00 -15.31
CA PRO A 325 5.19 15.89 -14.10
C PRO A 325 5.40 14.42 -13.70
N MET A 326 6.43 14.13 -12.92
CA MET A 326 6.80 12.77 -12.48
C MET A 326 5.65 12.03 -11.76
N LYS A 327 4.80 12.75 -11.01
CA LYS A 327 3.66 12.17 -10.28
C LYS A 327 2.60 11.56 -11.20
N ASN A 328 2.51 12.05 -12.44
CA ASN A 328 1.51 11.64 -13.43
C ASN A 328 1.96 10.43 -14.27
N VAL A 329 3.17 9.90 -14.03
CA VAL A 329 3.65 8.65 -14.65
C VAL A 329 3.39 7.49 -13.70
N SER A 330 2.67 6.47 -14.20
CA SER A 330 2.30 5.27 -13.44
C SER A 330 3.48 4.34 -13.20
N GLU A 331 3.46 3.64 -12.09
CA GLU A 331 4.38 2.55 -11.78
C GLU A 331 3.97 1.22 -12.43
N SER A 332 2.71 1.07 -12.79
CA SER A 332 2.14 -0.20 -13.30
C SER A 332 1.60 -0.13 -14.73
N SER A 333 1.29 1.05 -15.27
CA SER A 333 0.64 1.22 -16.58
C SER A 333 1.53 2.02 -17.55
N PRO A 334 1.53 1.70 -18.86
CA PRO A 334 2.19 2.53 -19.87
C PRO A 334 1.49 3.86 -20.13
N LYS A 335 0.27 4.07 -19.60
CA LYS A 335 -0.53 5.27 -19.81
C LYS A 335 -0.17 6.36 -18.81
N ILE A 336 -0.28 7.61 -19.22
CA ILE A 336 -0.21 8.77 -18.35
C ILE A 336 -1.48 8.80 -17.47
N ILE A 337 -1.31 9.02 -16.16
CA ILE A 337 -2.42 9.05 -15.18
C ILE A 337 -3.32 10.26 -15.46
N GLU A 338 -2.71 11.42 -15.63
CA GLU A 338 -3.38 12.70 -15.85
C GLU A 338 -2.50 13.59 -16.71
N LYS A 339 -3.11 14.32 -17.64
CA LYS A 339 -2.42 15.32 -18.47
C LYS A 339 -2.61 16.71 -17.90
N ASN A 340 -1.51 17.43 -17.73
CA ASN A 340 -1.52 18.84 -17.41
C ASN A 340 -1.24 19.63 -18.70
N PHE A 341 -1.65 20.88 -18.73
CA PHE A 341 -1.40 21.79 -19.83
C PHE A 341 -0.78 23.07 -19.29
N GLU A 342 0.31 23.49 -19.90
CA GLU A 342 1.05 24.70 -19.51
C GLU A 342 1.38 25.54 -20.76
N LYS A 343 1.63 26.83 -20.58
CA LYS A 343 1.99 27.70 -21.70
C LYS A 343 3.36 27.33 -22.26
N PHE A 344 3.48 27.28 -23.57
CA PHE A 344 4.71 26.92 -24.27
C PHE A 344 5.93 27.71 -23.79
N LYS A 345 5.80 29.05 -23.63
CA LYS A 345 6.89 29.92 -23.15
C LYS A 345 7.46 29.51 -21.82
N ASP A 346 6.64 28.95 -20.91
CA ASP A 346 7.04 28.59 -19.56
C ASP A 346 7.80 27.23 -19.52
N LEU A 347 7.67 26.43 -20.59
CA LEU A 347 8.25 25.10 -20.69
C LEU A 347 9.51 24.99 -21.57
N GLN A 348 9.79 26.00 -22.40
CA GLN A 348 10.93 25.97 -23.35
C GLN A 348 12.28 25.74 -22.62
N LYS A 349 12.43 26.32 -21.41
CA LYS A 349 13.64 26.21 -20.60
C LYS A 349 13.35 25.39 -19.35
N GLY A 350 14.29 24.55 -18.94
CA GLY A 350 14.19 23.81 -17.67
C GLY A 350 13.37 22.52 -17.71
N TYR A 351 12.85 22.10 -18.87
CA TYR A 351 12.06 20.87 -19.01
C TYR A 351 12.53 20.01 -20.17
N THR A 352 12.20 18.71 -20.11
CA THR A 352 12.56 17.75 -21.14
C THR A 352 11.46 17.65 -22.18
N GLN A 353 11.79 17.89 -23.47
CA GLN A 353 10.84 17.81 -24.57
C GLN A 353 10.67 16.38 -25.05
N PHE A 354 9.46 16.00 -25.43
CA PHE A 354 9.13 14.73 -26.07
C PHE A 354 8.08 14.92 -27.18
N ILE A 355 7.93 13.89 -28.00
CA ILE A 355 6.92 13.80 -29.07
C ILE A 355 6.06 12.55 -28.89
N LYS A 356 5.03 12.42 -29.72
CA LYS A 356 4.20 11.22 -29.78
C LYS A 356 5.05 9.96 -30.04
N ASN A 357 4.74 8.89 -29.36
CA ASN A 357 5.42 7.60 -29.34
C ASN A 357 6.80 7.57 -28.64
N ASP A 358 7.25 8.68 -28.05
CA ASP A 358 8.41 8.64 -27.15
C ASP A 358 8.05 7.88 -25.85
N ILE A 359 9.05 7.26 -25.23
CA ILE A 359 8.93 6.65 -23.92
C ILE A 359 9.59 7.56 -22.88
N LEU A 360 8.84 7.90 -21.85
CA LEU A 360 9.34 8.59 -20.66
C LEU A 360 9.83 7.52 -19.68
N PHE A 361 11.11 7.51 -19.36
CA PHE A 361 11.69 6.63 -18.34
C PHE A 361 12.23 7.46 -17.18
N ALA A 362 11.70 7.27 -15.98
CA ALA A 362 12.21 7.96 -14.79
C ALA A 362 13.66 7.56 -14.53
N LYS A 363 14.56 8.56 -14.35
CA LYS A 363 15.98 8.29 -14.10
C LYS A 363 16.40 8.46 -12.64
N ILE A 364 15.56 9.06 -11.78
CA ILE A 364 15.87 9.41 -10.39
C ILE A 364 15.27 8.41 -9.38
N THR A 365 15.96 8.21 -8.24
CA THR A 365 15.43 7.48 -7.08
C THR A 365 14.28 8.27 -6.41
N PRO A 366 13.23 7.61 -5.86
CA PRO A 366 12.90 6.17 -5.98
C PRO A 366 12.09 5.84 -7.24
N CYS A 367 11.75 6.85 -8.07
CA CYS A 367 10.83 6.72 -9.20
C CYS A 367 11.26 5.68 -10.23
N MET A 368 12.57 5.57 -10.51
CA MET A 368 13.13 4.55 -11.41
C MET A 368 12.97 3.15 -10.79
N GLU A 369 13.31 3.01 -9.53
CA GLU A 369 13.23 1.73 -8.81
C GLU A 369 11.79 1.21 -8.75
N ASN A 370 10.81 2.11 -8.61
CA ASN A 370 9.39 1.82 -8.68
C ASN A 370 8.89 1.55 -10.12
N GLY A 371 9.76 1.77 -11.13
CA GLY A 371 9.47 1.47 -12.53
C GLY A 371 8.56 2.48 -13.22
N LYS A 372 8.54 3.75 -12.80
CA LYS A 372 7.80 4.81 -13.48
C LYS A 372 8.28 4.98 -14.92
N THR A 373 7.44 4.55 -15.87
CA THR A 373 7.72 4.55 -17.31
C THR A 373 6.39 4.71 -18.04
N ALA A 374 6.34 5.54 -19.08
CA ALA A 374 5.13 5.72 -19.87
C ALA A 374 5.43 5.86 -21.36
N ILE A 375 4.43 5.50 -22.19
CA ILE A 375 4.44 5.72 -23.64
C ILE A 375 3.53 6.90 -23.95
N ILE A 376 4.01 7.87 -24.73
CA ILE A 376 3.24 9.02 -25.17
C ILE A 376 2.34 8.59 -26.33
N SER A 377 1.06 8.33 -26.07
CA SER A 377 0.10 7.86 -27.07
C SER A 377 -0.46 8.97 -27.93
N ASP A 378 -0.70 10.14 -27.33
CA ASP A 378 -1.28 11.32 -27.99
C ASP A 378 -0.80 12.61 -27.33
N LEU A 379 -0.82 13.69 -28.09
CA LEU A 379 -0.45 15.03 -27.66
C LEU A 379 -1.44 16.03 -28.25
N LYS A 380 -1.67 17.13 -27.55
CA LYS A 380 -2.44 18.27 -28.02
C LYS A 380 -1.74 18.94 -29.20
N GLU A 381 -0.43 19.16 -29.05
CA GLU A 381 0.46 19.70 -30.06
C GLU A 381 1.46 18.63 -30.54
N LYS A 382 2.32 18.98 -31.49
CA LYS A 382 3.36 18.05 -32.00
C LYS A 382 4.41 17.68 -30.95
N ILE A 383 4.53 18.47 -29.89
CA ILE A 383 5.48 18.29 -28.78
C ILE A 383 4.77 18.42 -27.45
N GLY A 384 5.38 17.81 -26.42
CA GLY A 384 5.06 18.01 -25.03
C GLY A 384 6.33 18.18 -24.21
N TYR A 385 6.17 18.52 -22.94
CA TYR A 385 7.26 18.70 -21.99
C TYR A 385 7.01 17.90 -20.70
N GLY A 386 8.09 17.53 -20.02
CA GLY A 386 8.02 16.82 -18.75
C GLY A 386 9.19 17.14 -17.85
N SER A 387 9.17 16.51 -16.67
CA SER A 387 10.23 16.64 -15.68
C SER A 387 11.62 16.41 -16.31
N THR A 388 12.63 17.17 -15.87
CA THR A 388 14.03 16.95 -16.23
C THR A 388 14.55 15.60 -15.73
N GLU A 389 13.82 14.95 -14.84
CA GLU A 389 14.16 13.64 -14.27
C GLU A 389 13.67 12.45 -15.13
N PHE A 390 13.29 12.69 -16.37
CA PHE A 390 13.07 11.64 -17.36
C PHE A 390 14.27 11.48 -18.31
N HIS A 391 14.56 10.24 -18.70
CA HIS A 391 15.15 9.95 -19.99
C HIS A 391 14.04 9.82 -21.02
N ILE A 392 14.25 10.40 -22.18
CA ILE A 392 13.39 10.24 -23.36
C ILE A 392 14.00 9.18 -24.26
N LEU A 393 13.22 8.16 -24.58
CA LEU A 393 13.63 7.08 -25.47
C LEU A 393 12.76 7.12 -26.72
N ARG A 394 13.38 7.44 -27.85
CA ARG A 394 12.71 7.54 -29.15
C ARG A 394 13.09 6.37 -30.04
N SER A 395 12.12 5.57 -30.40
CA SER A 395 12.34 4.42 -31.29
C SER A 395 12.75 4.86 -32.69
N THR A 396 13.71 4.15 -33.27
CA THR A 396 14.13 4.33 -34.68
C THR A 396 13.18 3.62 -35.68
N LYS A 397 11.99 3.23 -35.26
CA LYS A 397 10.96 2.48 -36.01
C LYS A 397 11.35 1.04 -36.41
N ILE A 398 12.37 0.50 -35.79
CA ILE A 398 12.75 -0.92 -35.89
C ILE A 398 12.45 -1.70 -34.62
N ILE A 399 12.03 -1.01 -33.59
CA ILE A 399 11.63 -1.57 -32.31
C ILE A 399 10.20 -1.13 -31.98
N ASN A 400 9.41 -2.07 -31.55
CA ASN A 400 8.05 -1.79 -31.06
C ASN A 400 8.13 -1.09 -29.69
N ASN A 401 7.43 0.04 -29.55
CA ASN A 401 7.46 0.84 -28.32
C ASN A 401 6.93 0.07 -27.08
N LYS A 402 5.93 -0.79 -27.26
CA LYS A 402 5.45 -1.63 -26.15
C LYS A 402 6.46 -2.71 -25.76
N LEU A 403 7.21 -3.26 -26.74
CA LEU A 403 8.30 -4.18 -26.44
C LEU A 403 9.39 -3.46 -25.63
N LEU A 404 9.81 -2.26 -26.06
CA LEU A 404 10.79 -1.45 -25.35
C LEU A 404 10.30 -1.08 -23.95
N TYR A 405 9.05 -0.67 -23.79
CA TYR A 405 8.43 -0.40 -22.50
C TYR A 405 8.53 -1.64 -21.58
N ASN A 406 8.14 -2.81 -22.05
CA ASN A 406 8.18 -4.05 -21.28
C ASN A 406 9.62 -4.46 -20.93
N PHE A 407 10.59 -4.18 -21.78
CA PHE A 407 12.01 -4.37 -21.48
C PHE A 407 12.47 -3.52 -20.30
N LEU A 408 12.14 -2.25 -20.30
CA LEU A 408 12.46 -1.31 -19.21
C LEU A 408 11.77 -1.66 -17.88
N LYS A 409 10.67 -2.43 -17.95
CA LYS A 409 9.94 -2.92 -16.78
C LYS A 409 10.55 -4.18 -16.16
N GLN A 410 11.47 -4.88 -16.83
CA GLN A 410 12.12 -6.06 -16.27
C GLN A 410 12.84 -5.73 -14.97
N LYS A 411 12.68 -6.63 -13.99
CA LYS A 411 13.34 -6.51 -12.69
C LYS A 411 14.87 -6.45 -12.83
N GLY A 412 15.45 -7.34 -13.64
CA GLY A 412 16.89 -7.36 -13.89
C GLY A 412 17.42 -6.04 -14.46
N PHE A 413 16.77 -5.50 -15.50
CA PHE A 413 17.16 -4.19 -16.06
C PHE A 413 17.11 -3.07 -14.98
N ARG A 414 16.07 -3.02 -14.17
CA ARG A 414 15.95 -1.99 -13.13
C ARG A 414 16.96 -2.16 -12.00
N GLU A 415 17.30 -3.38 -11.63
CA GLU A 415 18.37 -3.69 -10.67
C GLU A 415 19.74 -3.23 -11.21
N ASP A 416 20.07 -3.57 -12.45
CA ASP A 416 21.31 -3.11 -13.09
C ASP A 416 21.35 -1.59 -13.21
N ALA A 417 20.24 -0.96 -13.60
CA ALA A 417 20.12 0.50 -13.63
C ALA A 417 20.38 1.12 -12.26
N ARG A 418 19.82 0.53 -11.18
CA ARG A 418 20.01 0.98 -9.80
C ARG A 418 21.47 0.88 -9.36
N TYR A 419 22.14 -0.22 -9.69
CA TYR A 419 23.57 -0.39 -9.37
C TYR A 419 24.45 0.64 -10.06
N ASN A 420 24.11 1.04 -11.28
CA ASN A 420 24.86 2.01 -12.09
C ASN A 420 24.43 3.47 -11.86
N MET A 421 23.51 3.74 -10.95
CA MET A 421 23.11 5.11 -10.61
C MET A 421 24.25 5.89 -9.96
N THR A 422 24.39 7.16 -10.37
CA THR A 422 25.36 8.12 -9.84
C THR A 422 24.66 9.28 -9.11
N GLY A 423 25.36 9.94 -8.19
CA GLY A 423 24.84 11.07 -7.41
C GLY A 423 24.85 10.82 -5.89
N SER A 424 24.38 11.79 -5.11
CA SER A 424 24.28 11.70 -3.66
C SER A 424 23.12 10.81 -3.22
N VAL A 425 23.16 10.32 -1.99
CA VAL A 425 22.11 9.48 -1.40
C VAL A 425 20.76 10.23 -1.48
N GLY A 426 19.73 9.54 -1.97
CA GLY A 426 18.39 10.10 -2.17
C GLY A 426 18.18 10.87 -3.49
N PHE A 427 19.27 11.19 -4.22
CA PHE A 427 19.22 11.92 -5.50
C PHE A 427 20.06 11.24 -6.59
N ARG A 428 20.14 9.91 -6.56
CA ARG A 428 20.84 9.15 -7.60
C ARG A 428 20.07 9.15 -8.91
N ARG A 429 20.81 9.12 -10.03
CA ARG A 429 20.24 9.11 -11.38
C ARG A 429 20.91 8.07 -12.25
N VAL A 430 20.15 7.44 -13.12
CA VAL A 430 20.67 6.55 -14.16
C VAL A 430 21.41 7.38 -15.21
N PRO A 431 22.69 7.10 -15.49
CA PRO A 431 23.45 7.82 -16.51
C PRO A 431 22.93 7.54 -17.94
N THR A 432 23.01 8.54 -18.81
CA THR A 432 22.65 8.38 -20.23
C THR A 432 23.51 7.33 -20.93
N GLU A 433 24.79 7.24 -20.60
CA GLU A 433 25.71 6.25 -21.19
C GLU A 433 25.38 4.82 -20.77
N PHE A 434 24.89 4.59 -19.52
CA PHE A 434 24.35 3.30 -19.13
C PHE A 434 23.19 2.90 -20.06
N MET A 435 22.22 3.80 -20.28
CA MET A 435 21.08 3.53 -21.17
C MET A 435 21.51 3.20 -22.58
N LYS A 436 22.50 3.92 -23.12
CA LYS A 436 22.99 3.69 -24.50
C LYS A 436 23.76 2.38 -24.63
N SER A 437 24.59 2.05 -23.65
CA SER A 437 25.48 0.87 -23.70
C SER A 437 24.82 -0.43 -23.28
N TYR A 438 23.61 -0.37 -22.65
CA TYR A 438 22.94 -1.54 -22.13
C TYR A 438 22.59 -2.55 -23.24
N PRO A 439 22.90 -3.85 -23.08
CA PRO A 439 22.58 -4.87 -24.06
C PRO A 439 21.05 -5.08 -24.17
N PHE A 440 20.54 -5.07 -25.38
CA PHE A 440 19.14 -5.27 -25.71
C PHE A 440 18.99 -6.44 -26.68
N PRO A 441 18.13 -7.43 -26.39
CA PRO A 441 17.84 -8.54 -27.30
C PRO A 441 16.85 -8.10 -28.36
N LEU A 442 17.29 -7.98 -29.61
CA LEU A 442 16.48 -7.51 -30.73
C LEU A 442 15.88 -8.67 -31.51
N PRO A 443 14.55 -8.93 -31.43
CA PRO A 443 13.86 -9.89 -32.29
C PRO A 443 13.59 -9.32 -33.69
N PRO A 444 13.28 -10.19 -34.68
CA PRO A 444 12.62 -9.78 -35.93
C PRO A 444 11.32 -9.01 -35.67
N LEU A 445 10.96 -8.10 -36.57
CA LEU A 445 9.84 -7.16 -36.34
C LEU A 445 8.49 -7.90 -36.15
N GLU A 446 8.26 -8.96 -36.90
CA GLU A 446 7.07 -9.79 -36.81
C GLU A 446 6.98 -10.48 -35.44
N GLU A 447 8.12 -10.97 -34.92
CA GLU A 447 8.18 -11.61 -33.62
C GLU A 447 8.04 -10.60 -32.47
N GLN A 448 8.52 -9.37 -32.64
CA GLN A 448 8.24 -8.28 -31.70
C GLN A 448 6.73 -8.05 -31.51
N GLN A 449 5.97 -8.09 -32.61
CA GLN A 449 4.51 -7.91 -32.56
C GLN A 449 3.84 -9.07 -31.82
N GLU A 450 4.27 -10.30 -32.06
CA GLU A 450 3.73 -11.47 -31.35
C GLU A 450 4.07 -11.48 -29.86
N ILE A 451 5.32 -11.12 -29.49
CA ILE A 451 5.71 -10.94 -28.09
C ILE A 451 4.79 -9.93 -27.40
N VAL A 452 4.58 -8.77 -28.04
CA VAL A 452 3.71 -7.72 -27.50
C VAL A 452 2.28 -8.19 -27.39
N ARG A 453 1.74 -8.92 -28.38
CA ARG A 453 0.39 -9.47 -28.35
C ARG A 453 0.19 -10.40 -27.15
N ILE A 454 1.12 -11.32 -26.93
CA ILE A 454 1.05 -12.26 -25.80
C ILE A 454 1.20 -11.51 -24.46
N LEU A 455 2.13 -10.55 -24.37
CA LEU A 455 2.32 -9.76 -23.17
C LEU A 455 1.09 -8.91 -22.86
N ASP A 456 0.47 -8.26 -23.85
CA ASP A 456 -0.75 -7.48 -23.66
C ASP A 456 -1.89 -8.39 -23.14
N GLU A 457 -2.09 -9.58 -23.73
CA GLU A 457 -3.12 -10.53 -23.30
C GLU A 457 -2.93 -11.02 -21.86
N VAL A 458 -1.69 -11.30 -21.46
CA VAL A 458 -1.38 -11.78 -20.11
C VAL A 458 -1.42 -10.62 -19.10
N LEU A 459 -0.90 -9.45 -19.46
CA LEU A 459 -0.82 -8.30 -18.57
C LEU A 459 -2.16 -7.54 -18.44
N GLU A 460 -3.08 -7.64 -19.41
CA GLU A 460 -4.46 -7.14 -19.24
C GLU A 460 -5.21 -7.88 -18.13
N ASN A 461 -4.88 -9.14 -17.86
CA ASN A 461 -5.36 -9.85 -16.69
C ASN A 461 -4.87 -9.24 -15.34
N GLU A 462 -3.91 -8.31 -15.36
CA GLU A 462 -3.45 -7.58 -14.16
C GLU A 462 -4.43 -6.51 -13.66
N ASN A 463 -5.45 -6.13 -14.44
CA ASN A 463 -6.59 -5.37 -13.90
C ASN A 463 -7.25 -6.10 -12.72
N LYS A 464 -7.09 -7.43 -12.64
CA LYS A 464 -7.51 -8.24 -11.49
C LYS A 464 -6.82 -7.83 -10.17
N VAL A 465 -5.59 -7.29 -10.19
CA VAL A 465 -4.94 -6.78 -8.97
C VAL A 465 -5.70 -5.59 -8.40
N LYS A 466 -6.19 -4.70 -9.25
CA LYS A 466 -7.02 -3.58 -8.81
C LYS A 466 -8.34 -4.08 -8.20
N GLU A 467 -8.98 -5.06 -8.82
CA GLU A 467 -10.18 -5.71 -8.29
C GLU A 467 -9.92 -6.38 -6.93
N LEU A 468 -8.74 -6.99 -6.73
CA LEU A 468 -8.34 -7.58 -5.45
C LEU A 468 -8.13 -6.54 -4.35
N LEU A 469 -7.57 -5.36 -4.69
CA LEU A 469 -7.46 -4.24 -3.74
C LEU A 469 -8.83 -3.73 -3.34
N GLU A 470 -9.75 -3.55 -4.29
CA GLU A 470 -11.14 -3.16 -4.02
C GLU A 470 -11.86 -4.21 -3.15
N LEU A 471 -11.57 -5.50 -3.35
CA LEU A 471 -12.13 -6.58 -2.54
C LEU A 471 -11.63 -6.53 -1.08
N GLU A 472 -10.36 -6.20 -0.87
CA GLU A 472 -9.78 -6.05 0.48
C GLU A 472 -10.44 -4.89 1.24
N GLU A 473 -10.62 -3.74 0.59
CA GLU A 473 -11.37 -2.61 1.17
C GLU A 473 -12.82 -2.98 1.53
N ARG A 474 -13.47 -3.77 0.67
CA ARG A 474 -14.83 -4.27 0.94
C ARG A 474 -14.89 -5.21 2.13
N ILE A 475 -13.86 -6.04 2.35
CA ILE A 475 -13.76 -6.91 3.53
C ILE A 475 -13.63 -6.04 4.79
N ASP A 476 -12.83 -4.98 4.80
CA ASP A 476 -12.71 -4.07 5.94
C ASP A 476 -14.05 -3.37 6.29
N VAL A 477 -14.79 -2.96 5.27
CA VAL A 477 -16.15 -2.40 5.45
C VAL A 477 -17.11 -3.44 6.01
N LEU A 478 -17.01 -4.69 5.53
CA LEU A 478 -17.84 -5.81 6.02
C LEU A 478 -17.55 -6.11 7.50
N GLU A 479 -16.29 -6.16 7.92
CA GLU A 479 -15.91 -6.38 9.32
C GLU A 479 -16.52 -5.31 10.25
N LYS A 480 -16.46 -4.03 9.86
CA LYS A 480 -17.10 -2.93 10.58
C LYS A 480 -18.61 -3.09 10.65
N SER A 481 -19.24 -3.53 9.55
CA SER A 481 -20.69 -3.78 9.49
C SER A 481 -21.11 -4.96 10.40
N ILE A 482 -20.31 -6.03 10.43
CA ILE A 482 -20.55 -7.19 11.30
C ILE A 482 -20.53 -6.76 12.77
N LEU A 483 -19.51 -6.00 13.20
CA LEU A 483 -19.45 -5.45 14.56
C LEU A 483 -20.66 -4.57 14.88
N ASN A 484 -21.04 -3.69 13.98
CA ASN A 484 -22.20 -2.81 14.18
C ASN A 484 -23.49 -3.61 14.39
N LYS A 485 -23.73 -4.65 13.58
CA LYS A 485 -24.88 -5.55 13.74
C LYS A 485 -24.83 -6.34 15.05
N ALA A 486 -23.64 -6.81 15.45
CA ALA A 486 -23.47 -7.56 16.71
C ALA A 486 -23.95 -6.74 17.91
N PHE A 487 -23.53 -5.48 18.01
CA PHE A 487 -23.83 -4.62 19.17
C PHE A 487 -25.17 -3.88 19.08
N LYS A 488 -25.91 -4.05 17.97
CA LYS A 488 -27.32 -3.68 17.86
C LYS A 488 -28.28 -4.85 18.10
N GLY A 489 -27.75 -6.07 18.34
CA GLY A 489 -28.54 -7.27 18.46
C GLY A 489 -29.12 -7.78 17.13
N GLU A 490 -28.52 -7.40 16.00
CA GLU A 490 -28.96 -7.76 14.64
C GLU A 490 -28.19 -8.95 14.04
N LEU A 491 -27.38 -9.64 14.85
CA LEU A 491 -26.55 -10.75 14.37
C LEU A 491 -27.30 -12.12 14.39
N GLY A 492 -28.55 -12.13 14.86
CA GLY A 492 -29.37 -13.33 14.95
C GLY A 492 -28.92 -14.29 16.08
N THR A 493 -28.49 -13.74 17.21
CA THR A 493 -27.96 -14.47 18.38
C THR A 493 -28.94 -14.55 19.52
N GLN A 494 -30.11 -13.88 19.43
CA GLN A 494 -31.14 -13.86 20.46
C GLN A 494 -31.74 -15.26 20.70
N ASN A 495 -32.06 -15.54 21.97
CA ASN A 495 -32.80 -16.71 22.37
C ASN A 495 -33.83 -16.29 23.44
N SER A 496 -35.10 -16.64 23.23
CA SER A 496 -36.18 -16.32 24.17
C SER A 496 -36.03 -16.95 25.55
N ASN A 497 -35.21 -17.97 25.69
CA ASN A 497 -34.94 -18.67 26.95
C ASN A 497 -33.78 -18.04 27.76
N ASP A 498 -33.13 -17.02 27.22
CA ASP A 498 -32.08 -16.31 27.98
C ASP A 498 -32.72 -15.45 29.08
N GLU A 499 -32.12 -15.49 30.24
CA GLU A 499 -32.48 -14.59 31.34
C GLU A 499 -32.16 -13.14 30.93
N PRO A 500 -33.09 -12.19 31.13
CA PRO A 500 -32.86 -10.80 30.74
C PRO A 500 -31.63 -10.20 31.42
N ALA A 501 -30.84 -9.39 30.65
CA ALA A 501 -29.61 -8.80 31.14
C ALA A 501 -29.74 -7.90 32.38
N ILE A 502 -30.94 -7.43 32.68
CA ILE A 502 -31.23 -6.67 33.91
C ILE A 502 -30.98 -7.48 35.18
N GLU A 503 -31.18 -8.79 35.12
CA GLU A 503 -30.89 -9.67 36.27
C GLU A 503 -29.39 -9.77 36.53
N LEU A 504 -28.54 -9.86 35.48
CA LEU A 504 -27.07 -9.81 35.61
C LEU A 504 -26.63 -8.51 36.31
N LEU A 505 -27.29 -7.40 35.97
CA LEU A 505 -26.95 -6.11 36.56
C LEU A 505 -27.34 -6.04 38.04
N LYS A 506 -28.48 -6.65 38.42
CA LYS A 506 -28.91 -6.74 39.83
C LYS A 506 -27.95 -7.56 40.69
N GLU A 507 -27.35 -8.64 40.15
CA GLU A 507 -26.45 -9.48 40.89
C GLU A 507 -25.13 -8.82 41.27
N ILE A 508 -24.67 -7.84 40.51
CA ILE A 508 -23.35 -7.19 40.70
C ILE A 508 -23.44 -5.82 41.40
N LEU A 509 -24.67 -5.28 41.64
CA LEU A 509 -24.95 -4.00 42.34
C LEU A 509 -25.22 -4.21 43.84
#